data_87b5d06f05f6f328fd8b2cb8ae55eb21
#
_entry.id   87b5d06f05f6f328fd8b2cb8ae55eb21
#
_cell.length_a   1.000
_cell.length_b   1.000
_cell.length_c   1.000
_cell.angle_alpha   90.00
_cell.angle_beta   90.00
_cell.angle_gamma   90.00
#
_symmetry.space_group_name_H-M   'P 1'
#
loop_
_entity.id
_entity.type
_entity.pdbx_description
1 polymer ?
#
loop_
_entity_poly.entity_id
_entity_poly.type
_entity_poly.pdbx_seq_one_letter_code
_entity_poly.pdbx_strand_id
1 'polypeptide(L)'
;MRNLYFSLLLLLLPLFAFAQTDTTTTKKKISFSGGMMLHIGYQSGKGCGFIDNTTGQEQTLHSLTYGIGGQLRFHLLDHMHVGTEGYVSTMPLNKQGKESNIRTGWGGILCGYYTTFNRFQLMTGGTLGGGAQRSLHVFQPAEKQTTATELTNESPILSSVFAKKSFFVFDPYIALEYALTQRIHLIFKLDYMIAVHQQQFLTPSGPRLYVGFMFCH
;
A
#
# COMPACT_ATOMS: atom_id res chain seq x y z
N MET A 1 -19.10 0.40 -18.41
CA MET A 1 -18.68 -0.18 -17.11
C MET A 1 -18.96 -1.69 -17.01
N ARG A 2 -20.00 -2.24 -17.63
CA ARG A 2 -20.36 -3.69 -17.57
C ARG A 2 -19.32 -4.62 -18.22
N ASN A 3 -18.57 -4.16 -19.20
CA ASN A 3 -17.56 -4.98 -19.91
C ASN A 3 -16.21 -5.08 -19.17
N LEU A 4 -15.94 -4.18 -18.23
CA LEU A 4 -14.70 -4.20 -17.44
C LEU A 4 -14.70 -5.35 -16.42
N TYR A 5 -15.86 -5.65 -15.82
CA TYR A 5 -16.01 -6.76 -14.87
C TYR A 5 -15.89 -8.13 -15.54
N PHE A 6 -16.33 -8.24 -16.78
CA PHE A 6 -16.22 -9.47 -17.57
C PHE A 6 -14.76 -9.78 -17.94
N SER A 7 -13.97 -8.75 -18.30
CA SER A 7 -12.54 -8.90 -18.56
C SER A 7 -11.73 -9.28 -17.32
N LEU A 8 -12.08 -8.73 -16.15
CA LEU A 8 -11.43 -9.05 -14.87
C LEU A 8 -11.75 -10.48 -14.43
N LEU A 9 -12.99 -10.93 -14.65
CA LEU A 9 -13.42 -12.30 -14.34
C LEU A 9 -12.73 -13.33 -15.27
N LEU A 10 -12.52 -12.99 -16.51
CA LEU A 10 -11.82 -13.86 -17.49
C LEU A 10 -10.34 -14.02 -17.16
N LEU A 11 -9.71 -13.03 -16.53
CA LEU A 11 -8.31 -13.05 -16.10
C LEU A 11 -8.11 -13.94 -14.86
N LEU A 12 -9.16 -14.17 -14.06
CA LEU A 12 -9.14 -15.03 -12.87
C LEU A 12 -9.40 -16.52 -13.19
N LEU A 13 -10.03 -16.82 -14.33
CA LEU A 13 -10.38 -18.19 -14.72
C LEU A 13 -9.17 -19.14 -14.90
N PRO A 14 -8.02 -18.74 -15.48
CA PRO A 14 -6.89 -19.66 -15.58
C PRO A 14 -6.25 -20.00 -14.23
N LEU A 15 -6.47 -19.23 -13.17
CA LEU A 15 -5.95 -19.54 -11.83
C LEU A 15 -6.62 -20.78 -11.19
N PHE A 16 -7.85 -21.11 -11.59
CA PHE A 16 -8.56 -22.29 -11.10
C PHE A 16 -8.32 -23.56 -11.95
N ALA A 17 -7.82 -23.44 -13.18
CA ALA A 17 -7.61 -24.57 -14.09
C ALA A 17 -6.38 -25.42 -13.76
N PHE A 18 -5.43 -24.93 -12.98
CA PHE A 18 -4.23 -25.65 -12.57
C PHE A 18 -4.35 -26.42 -11.26
N ALA A 19 -5.54 -26.48 -10.66
CA ALA A 19 -5.77 -27.13 -9.36
C ALA A 19 -6.02 -28.65 -9.42
N GLN A 20 -5.74 -29.30 -10.54
CA GLN A 20 -5.82 -30.76 -10.64
C GLN A 20 -4.47 -31.34 -10.97
N THR A 21 -3.75 -31.87 -9.98
CA THR A 21 -2.97 -33.13 -10.09
C THR A 21 -2.29 -33.51 -8.77
N ASP A 22 -2.41 -34.79 -8.48
CA ASP A 22 -1.65 -35.66 -7.57
C ASP A 22 -1.90 -35.60 -6.07
N THR A 23 -2.81 -36.50 -5.69
CA THR A 23 -3.00 -37.02 -4.35
C THR A 23 -1.92 -38.04 -3.98
N THR A 24 -0.79 -37.60 -3.51
CA THR A 24 0.11 -38.43 -2.69
C THR A 24 0.04 -37.90 -1.25
N THR A 25 -0.60 -38.67 -0.39
CA THR A 25 -0.79 -38.40 1.04
C THR A 25 0.53 -38.48 1.81
N THR A 26 1.34 -37.45 1.70
CA THR A 26 2.38 -37.16 2.69
C THR A 26 1.80 -36.19 3.71
N LYS A 27 1.90 -36.49 5.01
CA LYS A 27 1.50 -35.59 6.10
C LYS A 27 2.22 -34.23 5.91
N LYS A 28 1.51 -33.27 5.39
CA LYS A 28 2.06 -31.98 5.03
C LYS A 28 2.26 -31.16 6.28
N LYS A 29 3.50 -30.81 6.55
CA LYS A 29 3.87 -29.92 7.65
C LYS A 29 3.41 -28.50 7.25
N ILE A 30 2.48 -27.91 8.00
CA ILE A 30 2.13 -26.49 7.84
C ILE A 30 3.40 -25.69 8.10
N SER A 31 3.88 -24.97 7.12
CA SER A 31 5.01 -24.06 7.28
C SER A 31 4.50 -22.61 7.36
N PHE A 32 5.22 -21.80 8.10
CA PHE A 32 4.90 -20.39 8.17
C PHE A 32 6.13 -19.54 7.83
N SER A 33 5.88 -18.37 7.30
CA SER A 33 6.92 -17.38 7.03
C SER A 33 6.45 -16.00 7.43
N GLY A 34 7.37 -15.20 7.94
CA GLY A 34 7.07 -13.82 8.32
C GLY A 34 8.29 -12.94 8.13
N GLY A 35 8.06 -11.68 7.82
CA GLY A 35 9.18 -10.78 7.57
C GLY A 35 8.78 -9.34 7.40
N MET A 36 9.81 -8.52 7.19
CA MET A 36 9.69 -7.07 7.02
C MET A 36 10.16 -6.65 5.63
N MET A 37 9.50 -5.66 5.08
CA MET A 37 9.80 -5.10 3.77
C MET A 37 9.78 -3.58 3.81
N LEU A 38 10.72 -2.98 3.11
CA LEU A 38 10.68 -1.59 2.72
C LEU A 38 9.96 -1.47 1.38
N HIS A 39 9.28 -0.36 1.16
CA HIS A 39 8.64 -0.12 -0.13
C HIS A 39 8.80 1.32 -0.60
N ILE A 40 8.79 1.45 -1.90
CA ILE A 40 8.65 2.70 -2.63
C ILE A 40 7.50 2.54 -3.61
N GLY A 41 6.79 3.63 -3.92
CA GLY A 41 5.70 3.58 -4.88
C GLY A 41 5.37 4.96 -5.45
N TYR A 42 4.56 4.95 -6.49
CA TYR A 42 3.97 6.15 -7.05
C TYR A 42 2.48 6.11 -6.81
N GLN A 43 1.98 7.06 -6.05
CA GLN A 43 0.59 7.09 -5.63
C GLN A 43 -0.16 8.28 -6.22
N SER A 44 -1.42 8.05 -6.52
CA SER A 44 -2.30 9.01 -7.17
C SER A 44 -3.73 8.87 -6.65
N GLY A 45 -4.42 9.98 -6.47
CA GLY A 45 -5.83 10.00 -6.08
C GLY A 45 -6.24 11.27 -5.36
N LYS A 46 -7.45 11.28 -4.80
CA LYS A 46 -7.96 12.41 -4.02
C LYS A 46 -7.20 12.55 -2.72
N GLY A 47 -6.69 13.74 -2.47
CA GLY A 47 -5.96 14.07 -1.24
C GLY A 47 -6.92 14.33 -0.08
N CYS A 48 -6.70 13.68 1.06
CA CYS A 48 -7.48 13.92 2.27
C CYS A 48 -7.27 15.34 2.80
N GLY A 49 -8.30 16.19 2.70
CA GLY A 49 -8.26 17.56 3.19
C GLY A 49 -7.51 18.58 2.33
N PHE A 50 -7.01 18.17 1.14
CA PHE A 50 -6.43 19.09 0.17
C PHE A 50 -7.53 19.60 -0.76
N ILE A 51 -8.03 20.79 -0.46
CA ILE A 51 -9.12 21.44 -1.22
C ILE A 51 -8.49 22.43 -2.21
N ASP A 52 -8.94 22.35 -3.45
CA ASP A 52 -8.64 23.36 -4.45
C ASP A 52 -9.48 24.62 -4.15
N ASN A 53 -8.81 25.75 -3.87
CA ASN A 53 -9.45 27.00 -3.56
C ASN A 53 -10.33 27.57 -4.69
N THR A 54 -10.11 27.10 -5.93
CA THR A 54 -10.85 27.57 -7.11
C THR A 54 -12.16 26.79 -7.29
N THR A 55 -12.14 25.48 -7.02
CA THR A 55 -13.28 24.60 -7.29
C THR A 55 -13.99 24.12 -6.04
N GLY A 56 -13.41 24.31 -4.85
CA GLY A 56 -13.93 23.78 -3.59
C GLY A 56 -13.89 22.25 -3.48
N GLN A 57 -13.27 21.57 -4.46
CA GLN A 57 -13.18 20.10 -4.49
C GLN A 57 -11.84 19.60 -3.98
N GLU A 58 -11.81 18.35 -3.51
CA GLU A 58 -10.54 17.70 -3.12
C GLU A 58 -9.60 17.57 -4.33
N GLN A 59 -8.40 18.09 -4.17
CA GLN A 59 -7.35 18.07 -5.20
C GLN A 59 -6.85 16.65 -5.43
N THR A 60 -6.65 16.29 -6.69
CA THR A 60 -5.92 15.06 -7.04
C THR A 60 -4.43 15.28 -6.83
N LEU A 61 -3.83 14.41 -6.03
CA LEU A 61 -2.41 14.46 -5.70
C LEU A 61 -1.68 13.29 -6.35
N HIS A 62 -0.44 13.55 -6.76
CA HIS A 62 0.48 12.56 -7.31
C HIS A 62 1.83 12.76 -6.65
N SER A 63 2.40 11.73 -6.06
CA SER A 63 3.76 11.80 -5.51
C SER A 63 4.36 10.42 -5.29
N LEU A 64 5.68 10.41 -5.16
CA LEU A 64 6.40 9.25 -4.66
C LEU A 64 6.07 9.04 -3.18
N THR A 65 6.00 7.79 -2.78
CA THR A 65 5.78 7.36 -1.41
C THR A 65 6.81 6.34 -1.03
N TYR A 66 7.16 6.29 0.24
CA TYR A 66 8.04 5.29 0.80
C TYR A 66 7.53 4.85 2.18
N GLY A 67 7.89 3.66 2.58
CA GLY A 67 7.46 3.15 3.85
C GLY A 67 8.02 1.79 4.21
N ILE A 68 7.49 1.26 5.29
CA ILE A 68 7.90 -0.01 5.87
C ILE A 68 6.67 -0.78 6.33
N GLY A 69 6.76 -2.08 6.31
CA GLY A 69 5.75 -2.97 6.84
C GLY A 69 6.22 -4.41 6.85
N GLY A 70 5.29 -5.31 6.93
CA GLY A 70 5.59 -6.73 6.97
C GLY A 70 4.40 -7.60 6.66
N GLN A 71 4.68 -8.87 6.53
CA GLN A 71 3.67 -9.89 6.31
C GLN A 71 3.97 -11.15 7.11
N LEU A 72 2.91 -11.88 7.43
CA LEU A 72 2.93 -13.22 8.00
C LEU A 72 2.11 -14.13 7.10
N ARG A 73 2.68 -15.27 6.69
CA ARG A 73 2.03 -16.22 5.79
C ARG A 73 2.10 -17.63 6.35
N PHE A 74 1.01 -18.36 6.13
CA PHE A 74 0.90 -19.79 6.37
C PHE A 74 0.74 -20.49 5.02
N HIS A 75 1.60 -21.44 4.74
CA HIS A 75 1.49 -22.27 3.56
C HIS A 75 0.53 -23.41 3.90
N LEU A 76 -0.64 -23.31 3.33
CA LEU A 76 -1.67 -24.31 3.46
C LEU A 76 -1.60 -25.29 2.31
N LEU A 77 -1.89 -26.10 1.79
CA LEU A 77 -1.84 -26.90 0.57
C LEU A 77 -0.53 -26.71 -0.24
N ASP A 78 -0.36 -27.49 -1.30
CA ASP A 78 0.88 -27.55 -2.07
C ASP A 78 1.28 -26.26 -2.77
N HIS A 79 0.31 -25.39 -2.99
CA HIS A 79 0.51 -24.20 -3.81
C HIS A 79 -0.24 -22.97 -3.29
N MET A 80 -0.87 -23.04 -2.11
CA MET A 80 -1.66 -21.93 -1.57
C MET A 80 -1.05 -21.38 -0.28
N HIS A 81 -1.11 -20.09 -0.12
CA HIS A 81 -0.79 -19.43 1.13
C HIS A 81 -1.89 -18.45 1.53
N VAL A 82 -2.05 -18.28 2.82
CA VAL A 82 -2.93 -17.30 3.45
C VAL A 82 -2.19 -16.63 4.58
N GLY A 83 -2.50 -15.37 4.84
CA GLY A 83 -1.80 -14.66 5.89
C GLY A 83 -2.36 -13.26 6.13
N THR A 84 -1.52 -12.43 6.72
CA THR A 84 -1.82 -11.03 6.99
C THR A 84 -0.63 -10.17 6.60
N GLU A 85 -0.92 -8.95 6.19
CA GLU A 85 0.12 -7.95 5.98
C GLU A 85 -0.33 -6.57 6.44
N GLY A 86 0.65 -5.71 6.71
CA GLY A 86 0.37 -4.33 7.08
C GLY A 86 1.57 -3.42 6.88
N TYR A 87 1.29 -2.19 6.46
CA TYR A 87 2.30 -1.23 6.05
C TYR A 87 1.95 0.19 6.49
N VAL A 88 3.00 0.97 6.69
CA VAL A 88 2.90 2.41 6.89
C VAL A 88 3.71 3.10 5.80
N SER A 89 3.09 4.06 5.13
CA SER A 89 3.69 4.86 4.06
C SER A 89 3.69 6.33 4.41
N THR A 90 4.67 7.06 3.91
CA THR A 90 4.72 8.51 3.96
C THR A 90 4.87 9.05 2.54
N MET A 91 4.04 10.03 2.21
CA MET A 91 4.06 10.76 0.95
C MET A 91 4.40 12.22 1.25
N PRO A 92 5.63 12.67 0.99
CA PRO A 92 5.99 14.07 1.14
C PRO A 92 5.33 14.90 0.03
N LEU A 93 4.76 16.03 0.41
CA LEU A 93 4.17 17.00 -0.51
C LEU A 93 4.94 18.31 -0.39
N ASN A 94 5.90 18.48 -1.27
CA ASN A 94 6.69 19.71 -1.31
C ASN A 94 6.06 20.67 -2.32
N LYS A 95 5.06 21.43 -1.89
CA LYS A 95 4.46 22.52 -2.68
C LYS A 95 4.77 23.86 -2.00
N GLN A 96 5.54 24.71 -2.67
CA GLN A 96 5.76 26.12 -2.29
C GLN A 96 6.35 26.35 -0.89
N GLY A 97 7.38 25.58 -0.49
CA GLY A 97 8.08 25.81 0.77
C GLY A 97 7.26 25.44 2.05
N LYS A 98 6.14 24.77 1.90
CA LYS A 98 5.30 24.29 3.00
C LYS A 98 5.51 22.78 3.19
N GLU A 99 5.95 22.39 4.37
CA GLU A 99 6.11 20.99 4.75
C GLU A 99 4.75 20.36 5.01
N SER A 100 4.15 19.78 3.98
CA SER A 100 2.94 18.98 4.11
C SER A 100 3.27 17.52 3.87
N ASN A 101 2.71 16.63 4.65
CA ASN A 101 2.88 15.19 4.43
C ASN A 101 1.56 14.43 4.61
N ILE A 102 1.45 13.35 3.86
CA ILE A 102 0.37 12.39 4.02
C ILE A 102 0.97 11.09 4.54
N ARG A 103 0.44 10.62 5.66
CA ARG A 103 0.76 9.30 6.22
C ARG A 103 -0.40 8.36 6.02
N THR A 104 -0.09 7.17 5.54
CA THR A 104 -1.07 6.11 5.28
C THR A 104 -0.66 4.88 6.04
N GLY A 105 -1.57 4.31 6.83
CA GLY A 105 -1.42 3.00 7.45
C GLY A 105 -2.53 2.09 6.96
N TRP A 106 -2.18 0.86 6.56
CA TRP A 106 -3.16 -0.12 6.10
C TRP A 106 -2.71 -1.54 6.42
N GLY A 107 -3.65 -2.46 6.43
CA GLY A 107 -3.40 -3.88 6.60
C GLY A 107 -4.60 -4.71 6.21
N GLY A 108 -4.36 -5.99 5.99
CA GLY A 108 -5.40 -6.89 5.53
C GLY A 108 -5.03 -8.36 5.59
N ILE A 109 -5.97 -9.16 5.11
CA ILE A 109 -5.80 -10.60 4.93
C ILE A 109 -5.32 -10.83 3.50
N LEU A 110 -4.21 -11.52 3.35
CA LEU A 110 -3.66 -11.91 2.06
C LEU A 110 -3.96 -13.37 1.77
N CYS A 111 -4.19 -13.66 0.50
CA CYS A 111 -4.25 -15.02 -0.01
C CYS A 111 -3.64 -15.08 -1.42
N GLY A 112 -3.07 -16.22 -1.76
CA GLY A 112 -2.46 -16.37 -3.05
C GLY A 112 -1.97 -17.77 -3.35
N TYR A 113 -1.42 -17.88 -4.53
CA TYR A 113 -0.82 -19.08 -5.07
C TYR A 113 0.70 -18.92 -5.14
N TYR A 114 1.46 -20.00 -4.91
CA TYR A 114 2.89 -20.00 -5.09
C TYR A 114 3.37 -21.24 -5.84
N THR A 115 4.48 -21.07 -6.55
CA THR A 115 5.21 -22.18 -7.19
C THR A 115 6.69 -22.03 -6.91
N THR A 116 7.35 -23.15 -6.69
CA THR A 116 8.78 -23.18 -6.31
C THR A 116 9.61 -23.77 -7.44
N PHE A 117 10.66 -23.06 -7.82
CA PHE A 117 11.64 -23.48 -8.82
C PHE A 117 13.04 -23.42 -8.20
N ASN A 118 13.56 -24.55 -7.80
CA ASN A 118 14.88 -24.63 -7.17
C ASN A 118 14.97 -23.73 -5.91
N ARG A 119 15.69 -22.59 -5.98
CA ARG A 119 15.82 -21.61 -4.90
C ARG A 119 14.87 -20.43 -5.02
N PHE A 120 14.08 -20.39 -6.07
CA PHE A 120 13.14 -19.32 -6.33
C PHE A 120 11.71 -19.77 -6.02
N GLN A 121 10.93 -18.89 -5.41
CA GLN A 121 9.51 -19.07 -5.23
C GLN A 121 8.78 -17.88 -5.84
N LEU A 122 7.96 -18.15 -6.85
CA LEU A 122 7.10 -17.16 -7.48
C LEU A 122 5.74 -17.22 -6.80
N MET A 123 5.22 -16.07 -6.46
CA MET A 123 3.93 -15.93 -5.81
C MET A 123 3.05 -14.91 -6.53
N THR A 124 1.76 -15.15 -6.52
CA THR A 124 0.74 -14.21 -6.98
C THR A 124 -0.48 -14.31 -6.09
N GLY A 125 -1.15 -13.19 -5.90
CA GLY A 125 -2.30 -13.18 -5.01
C GLY A 125 -2.90 -11.80 -4.84
N GLY A 126 -3.63 -11.62 -3.76
CA GLY A 126 -4.21 -10.34 -3.41
C GLY A 126 -4.44 -10.21 -1.91
N THR A 127 -4.48 -8.97 -1.47
CA THR A 127 -4.82 -8.59 -0.10
C THR A 127 -6.12 -7.80 -0.09
N LEU A 128 -7.00 -8.18 0.82
CA LEU A 128 -8.20 -7.44 1.14
C LEU A 128 -8.10 -6.90 2.55
N GLY A 129 -8.35 -5.60 2.70
CA GLY A 129 -8.18 -5.00 4.02
C GLY A 129 -8.71 -3.58 4.11
N GLY A 130 -8.17 -2.84 5.04
CA GLY A 130 -8.53 -1.46 5.26
C GLY A 130 -7.39 -0.65 5.84
N GLY A 131 -7.55 0.66 5.82
CA GLY A 131 -6.56 1.55 6.34
C GLY A 131 -7.10 2.93 6.64
N ALA A 132 -6.19 3.79 7.04
CA ALA A 132 -6.48 5.19 7.27
C ALA A 132 -5.35 6.07 6.71
N GLN A 133 -5.77 7.14 6.05
CA GLN A 133 -4.90 8.21 5.59
C GLN A 133 -5.02 9.38 6.56
N ARG A 134 -3.89 9.98 6.90
CA ARG A 134 -3.79 11.19 7.72
C ARG A 134 -2.97 12.22 6.97
N SER A 135 -3.49 13.42 6.85
CA SER A 135 -2.78 14.55 6.25
C SER A 135 -2.53 15.62 7.29
N LEU A 136 -1.33 16.17 7.27
CA LEU A 136 -0.95 17.34 8.04
C LEU A 136 -0.67 18.47 7.05
N HIS A 137 -1.45 19.52 7.16
CA HIS A 137 -1.24 20.77 6.41
C HIS A 137 -0.72 21.82 7.36
N VAL A 138 0.42 22.39 7.05
CA VAL A 138 0.95 23.55 7.75
C VAL A 138 0.70 24.78 6.89
N PHE A 139 -0.13 25.70 7.37
CA PHE A 139 -0.37 26.97 6.70
C PHE A 139 0.47 28.05 7.40
N GLN A 140 1.31 28.73 6.64
CA GLN A 140 1.77 30.06 7.05
C GLN A 140 0.65 31.04 6.70
N PRO A 141 0.17 31.86 7.63
CA PRO A 141 -0.75 32.94 7.28
C PRO A 141 -0.08 33.79 6.20
N ALA A 142 -0.85 34.12 5.15
CA ALA A 142 -0.40 35.10 4.17
C ALA A 142 0.03 36.33 4.94
N GLU A 143 1.27 36.79 4.76
CA GLU A 143 1.71 38.09 5.27
C GLU A 143 0.67 39.13 4.83
N LYS A 144 -0.13 39.63 5.77
CA LYS A 144 -0.80 40.92 5.57
C LYS A 144 0.32 41.87 5.28
N GLN A 145 0.39 42.42 4.07
CA GLN A 145 1.13 43.63 3.80
C GLN A 145 0.54 44.74 4.70
N THR A 146 0.98 44.77 5.94
CA THR A 146 0.71 45.87 6.84
C THR A 146 1.83 46.87 6.60
N THR A 147 1.45 48.01 6.07
CA THR A 147 2.24 49.22 6.00
C THR A 147 3.04 49.38 7.29
N ALA A 148 4.34 49.61 7.13
CA ALA A 148 5.31 49.74 8.20
C ALA A 148 4.89 50.74 9.27
N THR A 149 4.40 50.28 10.41
CA THR A 149 4.44 51.00 11.70
C THR A 149 3.73 50.18 12.78
N GLU A 150 4.26 49.01 13.13
CA GLU A 150 4.08 48.42 14.45
C GLU A 150 4.99 47.20 14.58
N LEU A 151 6.10 47.41 15.27
CA LEU A 151 6.99 46.36 15.77
C LEU A 151 6.31 45.71 16.98
N THR A 152 5.40 44.77 16.73
CA THR A 152 4.97 43.81 17.73
C THR A 152 5.52 42.43 17.36
N ASN A 153 6.33 41.88 18.26
CA ASN A 153 6.88 40.52 18.23
C ASN A 153 5.74 39.49 18.36
N GLU A 154 4.86 39.38 17.40
CA GLU A 154 3.93 38.27 17.31
C GLU A 154 4.57 37.16 16.48
N SER A 155 4.92 36.07 17.18
CA SER A 155 5.32 34.83 16.53
C SER A 155 4.25 34.43 15.52
N PRO A 156 4.59 34.05 14.28
CA PRO A 156 3.62 33.64 13.28
C PRO A 156 2.80 32.48 13.82
N ILE A 157 1.48 32.68 13.96
CA ILE A 157 0.56 31.61 14.37
C ILE A 157 0.52 30.59 13.25
N LEU A 158 1.24 29.48 13.42
CA LEU A 158 1.15 28.36 12.50
C LEU A 158 -0.21 27.69 12.67
N SER A 159 -1.09 27.87 11.70
CA SER A 159 -2.34 27.13 11.63
C SER A 159 -2.11 25.78 10.96
N SER A 160 -2.41 24.67 11.65
CA SER A 160 -2.34 23.34 11.10
C SER A 160 -3.74 22.73 10.98
N VAL A 161 -4.06 22.15 9.83
CA VAL A 161 -5.27 21.37 9.64
C VAL A 161 -4.91 19.90 9.56
N PHE A 162 -5.58 19.11 10.38
CA PHE A 162 -5.43 17.68 10.45
C PHE A 162 -6.68 17.00 9.89
N ALA A 163 -6.52 16.20 8.84
CA ALA A 163 -7.61 15.43 8.27
C ALA A 163 -7.30 13.93 8.31
N LYS A 164 -8.34 13.11 8.56
CA LYS A 164 -8.25 11.65 8.59
C LYS A 164 -9.38 11.07 7.75
N LYS A 165 -9.04 10.13 6.87
CA LYS A 165 -10.01 9.30 6.12
C LYS A 165 -9.65 7.83 6.24
N SER A 166 -10.65 7.00 6.47
CA SER A 166 -10.54 5.53 6.41
C SER A 166 -10.91 5.07 5.01
N PHE A 167 -10.37 3.93 4.57
CA PHE A 167 -10.60 3.39 3.24
C PHE A 167 -10.52 1.86 3.24
N PHE A 168 -11.13 1.26 2.22
CA PHE A 168 -10.95 -0.13 1.86
C PHE A 168 -9.78 -0.30 0.90
N VAL A 169 -9.07 -1.43 1.04
CA VAL A 169 -7.94 -1.79 0.20
C VAL A 169 -8.22 -3.10 -0.52
N PHE A 170 -7.98 -3.09 -1.82
CA PHE A 170 -7.73 -4.28 -2.62
C PHE A 170 -6.34 -4.14 -3.25
N ASP A 171 -5.49 -5.13 -3.05
CA ASP A 171 -4.07 -5.05 -3.37
C ASP A 171 -3.59 -6.34 -4.08
N PRO A 172 -3.80 -6.46 -5.40
CA PRO A 172 -3.23 -7.55 -6.18
C PRO A 172 -1.71 -7.43 -6.26
N TYR A 173 -1.01 -8.57 -6.13
CA TYR A 173 0.45 -8.59 -6.14
C TYR A 173 1.04 -9.78 -6.89
N ILE A 174 2.29 -9.59 -7.30
CA ILE A 174 3.22 -10.63 -7.70
C ILE A 174 4.49 -10.49 -6.86
N ALA A 175 5.06 -11.60 -6.42
CA ALA A 175 6.29 -11.57 -5.63
C ALA A 175 7.23 -12.71 -6.03
N LEU A 176 8.52 -12.43 -5.92
CA LEU A 176 9.60 -13.39 -6.13
C LEU A 176 10.41 -13.49 -4.84
N GLU A 177 10.53 -14.68 -4.31
CA GLU A 177 11.43 -14.98 -3.20
C GLU A 177 12.63 -15.79 -3.67
N TYR A 178 13.78 -15.45 -3.13
CA TYR A 178 15.02 -16.20 -3.32
C TYR A 178 15.52 -16.72 -1.97
N ALA A 179 15.65 -18.05 -1.86
CA ALA A 179 16.16 -18.70 -0.67
C ALA A 179 17.67 -18.47 -0.52
N LEU A 180 18.06 -17.53 0.34
CA LEU A 180 19.46 -17.32 0.71
C LEU A 180 19.97 -18.48 1.57
N THR A 181 19.16 -18.89 2.53
CA THR A 181 19.36 -20.04 3.39
C THR A 181 18.04 -20.82 3.53
N GLN A 182 18.04 -21.92 4.24
CA GLN A 182 16.81 -22.68 4.53
C GLN A 182 15.79 -21.87 5.36
N ARG A 183 16.23 -20.82 6.07
CA ARG A 183 15.39 -20.05 6.98
C ARG A 183 15.22 -18.59 6.58
N ILE A 184 16.05 -18.07 5.68
CA ILE A 184 16.05 -16.65 5.31
C ILE A 184 15.90 -16.54 3.81
N HIS A 185 14.85 -15.88 3.38
CA HIS A 185 14.58 -15.59 1.97
C HIS A 185 14.60 -14.08 1.75
N LEU A 186 15.16 -13.68 0.61
CA LEU A 186 15.04 -12.31 0.10
C LEU A 186 13.77 -12.24 -0.73
N ILE A 187 12.93 -11.24 -0.48
CA ILE A 187 11.67 -11.04 -1.21
C ILE A 187 11.68 -9.74 -2.01
N PHE A 188 11.19 -9.83 -3.24
CA PHE A 188 10.80 -8.72 -4.09
C PHE A 188 9.30 -8.86 -4.38
N LYS A 189 8.51 -7.84 -4.03
CA LYS A 189 7.06 -7.83 -4.29
C LYS A 189 6.71 -6.58 -5.09
N LEU A 190 5.90 -6.75 -6.11
CA LEU A 190 5.26 -5.67 -6.86
C LEU A 190 3.76 -5.80 -6.66
N ASP A 191 3.13 -4.71 -6.28
CA ASP A 191 1.69 -4.66 -6.14
C ASP A 191 1.08 -3.39 -6.77
N TYR A 192 -0.23 -3.38 -6.85
CA TYR A 192 -1.01 -2.22 -7.26
C TYR A 192 -2.13 -1.97 -6.27
N MET A 193 -1.88 -1.09 -5.32
CA MET A 193 -2.87 -0.75 -4.30
C MET A 193 -4.06 0.00 -4.90
N ILE A 194 -5.25 -0.47 -4.62
CA ILE A 194 -6.51 0.18 -4.93
C ILE A 194 -7.18 0.54 -3.60
N ALA A 195 -7.16 1.82 -3.26
CA ALA A 195 -7.76 2.35 -2.03
C ALA A 195 -9.04 3.10 -2.36
N VAL A 196 -10.16 2.67 -1.80
CA VAL A 196 -11.49 3.23 -2.11
C VAL A 196 -12.18 3.72 -0.85
N HIS A 197 -12.74 4.92 -0.94
CA HIS A 197 -13.62 5.51 0.06
C HIS A 197 -14.81 6.17 -0.62
N GLN A 198 -16.05 5.78 -0.25
CA GLN A 198 -17.28 6.35 -0.83
C GLN A 198 -17.26 6.47 -2.36
N GLN A 199 -16.84 5.39 -3.06
CA GLN A 199 -16.71 5.31 -4.52
C GLN A 199 -15.65 6.24 -5.15
N GLN A 200 -14.75 6.79 -4.37
CA GLN A 200 -13.63 7.60 -4.85
C GLN A 200 -12.29 6.91 -4.58
N PHE A 201 -11.38 6.99 -5.56
CA PHE A 201 -10.00 6.55 -5.36
C PHE A 201 -9.24 7.58 -4.52
N LEU A 202 -8.61 7.11 -3.46
CA LEU A 202 -7.77 7.95 -2.60
C LEU A 202 -6.30 7.94 -3.06
N THR A 203 -5.55 8.90 -2.55
CA THR A 203 -4.11 9.09 -2.82
C THR A 203 -3.25 7.85 -2.62
N PRO A 204 -3.53 6.89 -1.68
CA PRO A 204 -2.70 5.70 -1.56
C PRO A 204 -2.81 4.73 -2.74
N SER A 205 -3.68 4.97 -3.73
CA SER A 205 -3.79 4.10 -4.91
C SER A 205 -2.60 4.24 -5.84
N GLY A 206 -2.07 3.11 -6.32
CA GLY A 206 -0.98 3.07 -7.30
C GLY A 206 0.00 1.92 -7.13
N PRO A 207 0.97 1.81 -8.04
CA PRO A 207 1.98 0.76 -8.02
C PRO A 207 3.02 0.97 -6.91
N ARG A 208 3.46 -0.14 -6.32
CA ARG A 208 4.50 -0.15 -5.29
C ARG A 208 5.44 -1.32 -5.46
N LEU A 209 6.71 -1.08 -5.20
CA LEU A 209 7.77 -2.07 -5.19
C LEU A 209 8.29 -2.26 -3.77
N TYR A 210 8.45 -3.51 -3.37
CA TYR A 210 8.93 -3.89 -2.04
C TYR A 210 10.18 -4.75 -2.14
N VAL A 211 11.05 -4.56 -1.16
CA VAL A 211 12.23 -5.38 -0.93
C VAL A 211 12.35 -5.67 0.56
N GLY A 212 12.63 -6.90 0.91
CA GLY A 212 12.77 -7.29 2.31
C GLY A 212 13.25 -8.71 2.53
N PHE A 213 13.16 -9.14 3.78
CA PHE A 213 13.54 -10.48 4.18
C PHE A 213 12.37 -11.19 4.84
N MET A 214 12.25 -12.48 4.53
CA MET A 214 11.28 -13.40 5.11
C MET A 214 12.02 -14.47 5.89
N PHE A 215 11.54 -14.75 7.08
CA PHE A 215 12.00 -15.85 7.93
C PHE A 215 11.02 -17.01 7.79
N CYS A 216 11.52 -18.19 7.40
CA CYS A 216 10.73 -19.37 7.13
C CYS A 216 10.97 -20.46 8.20
N HIS A 217 9.88 -21.12 8.61
CA HIS A 217 9.89 -22.23 9.59
C HIS A 217 9.08 -23.42 9.11
#